data_1af9dfc8adbe3fd6c2e56a006b44da17
#
_entry.id   1af9dfc8adbe3fd6c2e56a006b44da17
#
_cell.length_a   1.000
_cell.length_b   1.000
_cell.length_c   1.000
_cell.angle_alpha   90.00
_cell.angle_beta   90.00
_cell.angle_gamma   90.00
#
_symmetry.space_group_name_H-M   'P 1'
#
loop_
_entity.id
_entity.type
_entity.pdbx_description
1 polymer ?
#
loop_
_entity_poly.entity_id
_entity_poly.type
_entity_poly.pdbx_seq_one_letter_code
_entity_poly.pdbx_strand_id
1 'polypeptide(L)'
;MTAFYLKLLMTPTLMLAISLAGKRWGTQIGGLLSGLPVTSALVMLFLSLEQGEVFASQAVPGALAGVAAVQATCLFYYWVTQRVSAFVGCIVALLFFAVAALATSHLGWVALSVVATLLLVVGIVVATSQPAQACSARYVPMPRWVIPMRMMTATLLLLVITASATMLGPVVSGMLAPVPVIAWPLAVFAHVQGGRHELGAIVRGNAIGAVGVVGFYLALQSTLLQWGAVLSISLAVLLAVVVTFILAKLLQPR
;
A
#
# COMPACT_ATOMS: atom_id res chain seq x y z
N MET A 1 3.54 -27.58 -3.03
CA MET A 1 3.83 -27.70 -1.58
C MET A 1 4.85 -26.65 -1.12
N THR A 2 6.04 -26.56 -1.74
CA THR A 2 7.10 -25.58 -1.38
C THR A 2 6.65 -24.12 -1.41
N ALA A 3 5.90 -23.67 -2.42
CA ALA A 3 5.40 -22.30 -2.52
C ALA A 3 4.45 -21.91 -1.37
N PHE A 4 3.62 -22.83 -0.91
CA PHE A 4 2.71 -22.60 0.23
C PHE A 4 3.47 -22.35 1.53
N TYR A 5 4.46 -23.20 1.85
CA TYR A 5 5.30 -23.00 3.04
C TYR A 5 6.14 -21.70 2.95
N LEU A 6 6.60 -21.37 1.74
CA LEU A 6 7.35 -20.14 1.51
C LEU A 6 6.50 -18.89 1.78
N LYS A 7 5.22 -18.89 1.36
CA LYS A 7 4.27 -17.80 1.68
C LYS A 7 4.06 -17.66 3.19
N LEU A 8 3.84 -18.79 3.88
CA LEU A 8 3.61 -18.81 5.32
C LEU A 8 4.83 -18.34 6.13
N LEU A 9 6.04 -18.45 5.60
CA LEU A 9 7.26 -18.01 6.28
C LEU A 9 7.65 -16.58 5.89
N MET A 10 7.73 -16.29 4.59
CA MET A 10 8.23 -15.00 4.10
C MET A 10 7.31 -13.83 4.46
N THR A 11 5.99 -14.01 4.29
CA THR A 11 5.05 -12.91 4.50
C THR A 11 5.03 -12.43 5.95
N PRO A 12 4.82 -13.30 6.97
CA PRO A 12 4.86 -12.87 8.36
C PRO A 12 6.21 -12.29 8.78
N THR A 13 7.31 -12.89 8.31
CA THR A 13 8.67 -12.44 8.67
C THR A 13 8.94 -11.02 8.15
N LEU A 14 8.59 -10.73 6.89
CA LEU A 14 8.73 -9.40 6.31
C LEU A 14 7.80 -8.39 7.00
N MET A 15 6.55 -8.78 7.28
CA MET A 15 5.60 -7.93 8.02
C MET A 15 6.09 -7.60 9.43
N LEU A 16 6.68 -8.58 10.12
CA LEU A 16 7.30 -8.40 11.43
C LEU A 16 8.46 -7.41 11.34
N ALA A 17 9.38 -7.60 10.40
CA ALA A 17 10.55 -6.74 10.23
C ALA A 17 10.14 -5.28 9.98
N ILE A 18 9.19 -5.03 9.07
CA ILE A 18 8.68 -3.68 8.77
C ILE A 18 7.96 -3.08 9.98
N SER A 19 7.15 -3.88 10.68
CA SER A 19 6.42 -3.41 11.86
C SER A 19 7.35 -3.03 13.00
N LEU A 20 8.43 -3.79 13.21
CA LEU A 20 9.46 -3.47 14.21
C LEU A 20 10.27 -2.23 13.80
N ALA A 21 10.62 -2.11 12.53
CA ALA A 21 11.30 -0.94 12.00
C ALA A 21 10.46 0.34 12.19
N GLY A 22 9.18 0.30 11.82
CA GLY A 22 8.24 1.41 12.04
C GLY A 22 8.07 1.77 13.52
N LYS A 23 8.05 0.77 14.40
CA LYS A 23 7.99 0.98 15.85
C LYS A 23 9.27 1.66 16.39
N ARG A 24 10.43 1.35 15.82
CA ARG A 24 11.72 1.90 16.29
C ARG A 24 11.96 3.34 15.82
N TRP A 25 11.50 3.69 14.63
CA TRP A 25 11.82 4.97 13.97
C TRP A 25 10.70 6.01 13.96
N GLY A 26 9.57 5.71 14.61
CA GLY A 26 8.46 6.66 14.81
C GLY A 26 7.42 6.67 13.69
N THR A 27 6.34 7.46 13.92
CA THR A 27 5.13 7.46 13.07
C THR A 27 5.39 7.95 11.65
N GLN A 28 6.27 8.93 11.48
CA GLN A 28 6.58 9.51 10.17
C GLN A 28 7.31 8.51 9.25
N ILE A 29 8.31 7.81 9.80
CA ILE A 29 9.03 6.74 9.10
C ILE A 29 8.12 5.52 8.95
N GLY A 30 7.29 5.22 9.95
CA GLY A 30 6.26 4.18 9.86
C GLY A 30 5.29 4.41 8.71
N GLY A 31 4.86 5.64 8.48
CA GLY A 31 4.04 6.04 7.33
C GLY A 31 4.73 5.81 5.99
N LEU A 32 5.99 6.22 5.87
CA LEU A 32 6.79 5.98 4.65
C LEU A 32 7.01 4.49 4.39
N LEU A 33 7.39 3.72 5.42
CA LEU A 33 7.58 2.27 5.29
C LEU A 33 6.28 1.54 4.92
N SER A 34 5.13 2.05 5.41
CA SER A 34 3.81 1.49 5.05
C SER A 34 3.42 1.75 3.60
N GLY A 35 4.01 2.78 2.98
CA GLY A 35 3.84 3.10 1.57
C GLY A 35 4.78 2.34 0.63
N LEU A 36 5.73 1.55 1.14
CA LEU A 36 6.59 0.73 0.29
C LEU A 36 5.83 -0.47 -0.30
N PRO A 37 6.20 -0.92 -1.51
CA PRO A 37 5.49 -1.98 -2.25
C PRO A 37 5.77 -3.40 -1.72
N VAL A 38 5.87 -3.60 -0.39
CA VAL A 38 6.28 -4.89 0.17
C VAL A 38 5.22 -5.97 -0.05
N THR A 39 3.95 -5.67 0.26
CA THR A 39 2.84 -6.58 -0.02
C THR A 39 2.67 -6.81 -1.51
N SER A 40 2.75 -5.74 -2.30
CA SER A 40 2.71 -5.79 -3.76
C SER A 40 3.81 -6.68 -4.34
N ALA A 41 5.05 -6.53 -3.86
CA ALA A 41 6.17 -7.33 -4.31
C ALA A 41 5.99 -8.83 -4.00
N LEU A 42 5.51 -9.16 -2.79
CA LEU A 42 5.19 -10.54 -2.43
C LEU A 42 4.08 -11.13 -3.31
N VAL A 43 2.98 -10.39 -3.49
CA VAL A 43 1.87 -10.84 -4.35
C VAL A 43 2.36 -11.07 -5.77
N MET A 44 3.08 -10.11 -6.36
CA MET A 44 3.59 -10.24 -7.73
C MET A 44 4.60 -11.36 -7.87
N LEU A 45 5.45 -11.59 -6.86
CA LEU A 45 6.39 -12.71 -6.83
C LEU A 45 5.64 -14.06 -6.88
N PHE A 46 4.65 -14.24 -6.01
CA PHE A 46 3.93 -15.51 -5.96
C PHE A 46 2.97 -15.70 -7.14
N LEU A 47 2.38 -14.63 -7.68
CA LEU A 47 1.65 -14.72 -8.95
C LEU A 47 2.57 -15.14 -10.08
N SER A 48 3.79 -14.60 -10.16
CA SER A 48 4.77 -15.01 -11.18
C SER A 48 5.21 -16.46 -11.02
N LEU A 49 5.41 -16.93 -9.78
CA LEU A 49 5.85 -18.30 -9.51
C LEU A 49 4.75 -19.36 -9.73
N GLU A 50 3.48 -19.02 -9.48
CA GLU A 50 2.36 -19.97 -9.52
C GLU A 50 1.54 -19.91 -10.80
N GLN A 51 1.37 -18.71 -11.37
CA GLN A 51 0.57 -18.49 -12.58
C GLN A 51 1.45 -18.16 -13.81
N GLY A 52 2.74 -17.91 -13.60
CA GLY A 52 3.69 -17.51 -14.64
C GLY A 52 3.83 -15.99 -14.80
N GLU A 53 4.93 -15.61 -15.46
CA GLU A 53 5.31 -14.20 -15.62
C GLU A 53 4.36 -13.41 -16.52
N VAL A 54 3.75 -14.08 -17.52
CA VAL A 54 2.75 -13.47 -18.41
C VAL A 54 1.52 -13.06 -17.61
N PHE A 55 1.00 -13.93 -16.73
CA PHE A 55 -0.12 -13.63 -15.87
C PHE A 55 0.20 -12.43 -14.95
N ALA A 56 1.37 -12.46 -14.33
CA ALA A 56 1.81 -11.37 -13.43
C ALA A 56 1.99 -10.04 -14.18
N SER A 57 2.50 -10.06 -15.42
CA SER A 57 2.60 -8.87 -16.27
C SER A 57 1.21 -8.30 -16.60
N GLN A 58 0.25 -9.15 -16.93
CA GLN A 58 -1.14 -8.75 -17.17
C GLN A 58 -1.88 -8.28 -15.91
N ALA A 59 -1.37 -8.59 -14.72
CA ALA A 59 -1.90 -8.09 -13.46
C ALA A 59 -1.47 -6.64 -13.14
N VAL A 60 -0.39 -6.14 -13.76
CA VAL A 60 0.15 -4.79 -13.48
C VAL A 60 -0.86 -3.66 -13.73
N PRO A 61 -1.62 -3.61 -14.83
CA PRO A 61 -2.64 -2.57 -15.03
C PRO A 61 -3.68 -2.54 -13.91
N GLY A 62 -4.14 -3.72 -13.48
CA GLY A 62 -5.03 -3.86 -12.32
C GLY A 62 -4.40 -3.35 -11.03
N ALA A 63 -3.13 -3.66 -10.82
CA ALA A 63 -2.40 -3.19 -9.64
C ALA A 63 -2.27 -1.66 -9.61
N LEU A 64 -1.98 -1.01 -10.72
CA LEU A 64 -1.94 0.45 -10.82
C LEU A 64 -3.33 1.09 -10.56
N ALA A 65 -4.40 0.47 -11.07
CA ALA A 65 -5.76 0.88 -10.75
C ALA A 65 -6.08 0.70 -9.24
N GLY A 66 -5.62 -0.40 -8.65
CA GLY A 66 -5.70 -0.65 -7.20
C GLY A 66 -4.96 0.40 -6.37
N VAL A 67 -3.79 0.87 -6.79
CA VAL A 67 -3.07 1.97 -6.11
C VAL A 67 -3.91 3.23 -6.12
N ALA A 68 -4.53 3.60 -7.24
CA ALA A 68 -5.41 4.76 -7.32
C ALA A 68 -6.62 4.62 -6.38
N ALA A 69 -7.27 3.44 -6.36
CA ALA A 69 -8.39 3.15 -5.47
C ALA A 69 -7.99 3.26 -3.98
N VAL A 70 -6.80 2.78 -3.62
CA VAL A 70 -6.24 2.91 -2.26
C VAL A 70 -6.04 4.37 -1.88
N GLN A 71 -5.45 5.21 -2.76
CA GLN A 71 -5.24 6.63 -2.46
C GLN A 71 -6.56 7.39 -2.36
N ALA A 72 -7.53 7.09 -3.24
CA ALA A 72 -8.88 7.64 -3.14
C ALA A 72 -9.55 7.27 -1.79
N THR A 73 -9.38 6.03 -1.35
CA THR A 73 -9.90 5.54 -0.08
C THR A 73 -9.24 6.22 1.12
N CYS A 74 -7.93 6.44 1.09
CA CYS A 74 -7.21 7.16 2.13
C CYS A 74 -7.70 8.61 2.26
N LEU A 75 -7.89 9.30 1.13
CA LEU A 75 -8.42 10.67 1.11
C LEU A 75 -9.86 10.71 1.62
N PHE A 76 -10.70 9.77 1.17
CA PHE A 76 -12.08 9.64 1.61
C PHE A 76 -12.18 9.37 3.11
N TYR A 77 -11.38 8.44 3.65
CA TYR A 77 -11.31 8.17 5.08
C TYR A 77 -10.90 9.41 5.88
N TYR A 78 -9.89 10.14 5.42
CA TYR A 78 -9.44 11.38 6.05
C TYR A 78 -10.55 12.44 6.11
N TRP A 79 -11.43 12.50 5.10
CA TRP A 79 -12.56 13.44 5.08
C TRP A 79 -13.75 12.96 5.90
N VAL A 80 -14.16 11.72 5.74
CA VAL A 80 -15.35 11.17 6.41
C VAL A 80 -15.18 11.14 7.92
N THR A 81 -13.99 10.84 8.42
CA THR A 81 -13.69 10.80 9.86
C THR A 81 -13.71 12.18 10.56
N GLN A 82 -13.98 13.25 9.81
CA GLN A 82 -14.34 14.54 10.41
C GLN A 82 -15.75 14.55 11.02
N ARG A 83 -16.62 13.66 10.54
CA ARG A 83 -18.05 13.67 10.89
C ARG A 83 -18.50 12.37 11.57
N VAL A 84 -17.71 11.31 11.48
CA VAL A 84 -18.07 10.00 12.02
C VAL A 84 -16.92 9.44 12.86
N SER A 85 -17.24 8.47 13.73
CA SER A 85 -16.23 7.77 14.52
C SER A 85 -15.26 6.96 13.63
N ALA A 86 -14.06 6.68 14.16
CA ALA A 86 -13.05 5.89 13.44
C ALA A 86 -13.57 4.52 12.97
N PHE A 87 -14.41 3.87 13.77
CA PHE A 87 -14.98 2.56 13.45
C PHE A 87 -15.95 2.64 12.26
N VAL A 88 -16.91 3.57 12.32
CA VAL A 88 -17.87 3.79 11.22
C VAL A 88 -17.12 4.24 9.96
N GLY A 89 -16.16 5.17 10.11
CA GLY A 89 -15.30 5.63 9.02
C GLY A 89 -14.53 4.48 8.36
N CYS A 90 -14.05 3.51 9.14
CA CYS A 90 -13.36 2.33 8.63
C CYS A 90 -14.27 1.46 7.75
N ILE A 91 -15.49 1.16 8.22
CA ILE A 91 -16.46 0.36 7.46
C ILE A 91 -16.83 1.06 6.14
N VAL A 92 -17.19 2.35 6.23
CA VAL A 92 -17.59 3.13 5.04
C VAL A 92 -16.43 3.27 4.04
N ALA A 93 -15.19 3.41 4.52
CA ALA A 93 -14.01 3.47 3.64
C ALA A 93 -13.70 2.12 2.97
N LEU A 94 -13.93 1.00 3.65
CA LEU A 94 -13.79 -0.34 3.02
C LEU A 94 -14.84 -0.55 1.92
N LEU A 95 -16.07 -0.12 2.15
CA LEU A 95 -17.13 -0.15 1.13
C LEU A 95 -16.78 0.77 -0.05
N PHE A 96 -16.27 1.97 0.24
CA PHE A 96 -15.78 2.90 -0.79
C PHE A 96 -14.63 2.29 -1.60
N PHE A 97 -13.67 1.61 -0.95
CA PHE A 97 -12.60 0.90 -1.65
C PHE A 97 -13.15 -0.14 -2.63
N ALA A 98 -14.12 -0.95 -2.20
CA ALA A 98 -14.72 -1.95 -3.08
C ALA A 98 -15.38 -1.31 -4.32
N VAL A 99 -16.13 -0.22 -4.12
CA VAL A 99 -16.76 0.53 -5.23
C VAL A 99 -15.70 1.19 -6.13
N ALA A 100 -14.69 1.84 -5.54
CA ALA A 100 -13.60 2.49 -6.29
C ALA A 100 -12.79 1.45 -7.09
N ALA A 101 -12.49 0.30 -6.50
CA ALA A 101 -11.82 -0.80 -7.17
C ALA A 101 -12.62 -1.32 -8.36
N LEU A 102 -13.93 -1.56 -8.18
CA LEU A 102 -14.82 -1.97 -9.28
C LEU A 102 -14.88 -0.90 -10.38
N ALA A 103 -15.01 0.37 -10.02
CA ALA A 103 -15.05 1.46 -10.99
C ALA A 103 -13.76 1.58 -11.79
N THR A 104 -12.59 1.40 -11.13
CA THR A 104 -11.28 1.47 -11.79
C THR A 104 -10.93 0.22 -12.59
N SER A 105 -11.54 -0.95 -12.30
CA SER A 105 -11.32 -2.18 -13.05
C SER A 105 -11.69 -2.06 -14.54
N HIS A 106 -12.68 -1.23 -14.84
CA HIS A 106 -13.13 -0.98 -16.22
C HIS A 106 -12.26 0.06 -16.97
N LEU A 107 -11.38 0.79 -16.26
CA LEU A 107 -10.59 1.87 -16.85
C LEU A 107 -9.38 1.37 -17.68
N GLY A 108 -8.96 0.12 -17.60
CA GLY A 108 -7.98 -0.59 -18.46
C GLY A 108 -6.70 0.15 -18.89
N TRP A 109 -6.60 1.44 -18.66
CA TRP A 109 -5.56 2.35 -19.16
C TRP A 109 -4.54 2.65 -18.05
N VAL A 110 -3.36 2.07 -18.18
CA VAL A 110 -2.22 2.31 -17.28
C VAL A 110 -1.97 3.81 -17.05
N ALA A 111 -1.93 4.58 -18.13
CA ALA A 111 -1.69 6.02 -18.05
C ALA A 111 -2.73 6.75 -17.19
N LEU A 112 -4.01 6.42 -17.32
CA LEU A 112 -5.08 7.04 -16.54
C LEU A 112 -4.95 6.69 -15.05
N SER A 113 -4.63 5.44 -14.73
CA SER A 113 -4.41 5.00 -13.34
C SER A 113 -3.21 5.70 -12.69
N VAL A 114 -2.13 5.89 -13.45
CA VAL A 114 -0.95 6.65 -12.98
C VAL A 114 -1.30 8.11 -12.74
N VAL A 115 -1.94 8.77 -13.70
CA VAL A 115 -2.35 10.18 -13.56
C VAL A 115 -3.32 10.35 -12.39
N ALA A 116 -4.33 9.49 -12.27
CA ALA A 116 -5.26 9.51 -11.15
C ALA A 116 -4.55 9.36 -9.81
N THR A 117 -3.60 8.42 -9.70
CA THR A 117 -2.81 8.24 -8.48
C THR A 117 -2.01 9.50 -8.15
N LEU A 118 -1.32 10.09 -9.11
CA LEU A 118 -0.52 11.30 -8.89
C LEU A 118 -1.39 12.50 -8.46
N LEU A 119 -2.55 12.69 -9.10
CA LEU A 119 -3.50 13.73 -8.70
C LEU A 119 -4.03 13.52 -7.28
N LEU A 120 -4.36 12.27 -6.91
CA LEU A 120 -4.79 11.93 -5.56
C LEU A 120 -3.67 12.15 -4.53
N VAL A 121 -2.42 11.80 -4.86
CA VAL A 121 -1.26 12.06 -3.99
C VAL A 121 -1.10 13.57 -3.77
N VAL A 122 -1.16 14.39 -4.81
CA VAL A 122 -1.12 15.85 -4.68
C VAL A 122 -2.27 16.34 -3.82
N GLY A 123 -3.50 15.87 -4.07
CA GLY A 123 -4.68 16.21 -3.27
C GLY A 123 -4.52 15.87 -1.79
N ILE A 124 -3.98 14.69 -1.48
CA ILE A 124 -3.69 14.27 -0.10
C ILE A 124 -2.62 15.18 0.53
N VAL A 125 -1.52 15.44 -0.18
CA VAL A 125 -0.44 16.28 0.33
C VAL A 125 -0.95 17.69 0.62
N VAL A 126 -1.78 18.26 -0.24
CA VAL A 126 -2.42 19.58 -0.03
C VAL A 126 -3.44 19.53 1.12
N ALA A 127 -4.32 18.53 1.15
CA ALA A 127 -5.35 18.41 2.19
C ALA A 127 -4.76 18.17 3.60
N THR A 128 -3.58 17.54 3.68
CA THR A 128 -2.88 17.27 4.94
C THR A 128 -1.80 18.30 5.27
N SER A 129 -1.61 19.32 4.44
CA SER A 129 -0.69 20.45 4.68
C SER A 129 -1.31 21.40 5.70
N GLN A 130 -1.24 21.09 6.98
CA GLN A 130 -1.54 22.02 8.04
C GLN A 130 -0.27 22.77 8.46
N PRO A 131 -0.38 24.08 8.85
CA PRO A 131 0.77 24.82 9.35
C PRO A 131 1.37 24.03 10.53
N ALA A 132 2.69 23.93 10.52
CA ALA A 132 3.47 23.25 11.54
C ALA A 132 3.29 23.96 12.90
N GLN A 133 2.19 23.66 13.59
CA GLN A 133 2.19 23.77 15.02
C GLN A 133 3.13 22.66 15.51
N ALA A 134 4.20 23.08 16.16
CA ALA A 134 5.25 22.22 16.70
C ALA A 134 4.65 21.28 17.77
N CYS A 135 3.92 20.28 17.33
CA CYS A 135 3.59 19.12 18.13
C CYS A 135 4.69 18.10 17.86
N SER A 136 5.55 17.93 18.86
CA SER A 136 6.50 16.82 18.93
C SER A 136 5.80 15.55 18.43
N ALA A 137 6.41 14.88 17.46
CA ALA A 137 5.92 13.61 16.92
C ALA A 137 5.64 12.65 18.09
N ARG A 138 4.40 12.64 18.54
CA ARG A 138 4.00 11.85 19.70
C ARG A 138 3.97 10.39 19.23
N TYR A 139 4.86 9.60 19.77
CA TYR A 139 4.84 8.16 19.54
C TYR A 139 3.46 7.63 19.93
N VAL A 140 2.71 7.14 18.94
CA VAL A 140 1.42 6.47 19.15
C VAL A 140 1.72 5.05 19.58
N PRO A 141 1.53 4.68 20.88
CA PRO A 141 1.84 3.34 21.34
C PRO A 141 0.87 2.34 20.71
N MET A 142 1.39 1.48 19.84
CA MET A 142 0.57 0.44 19.23
C MET A 142 0.35 -0.72 20.21
N PRO A 143 -0.89 -1.20 20.37
CA PRO A 143 -1.17 -2.41 21.11
C PRO A 143 -0.36 -3.60 20.60
N ARG A 144 0.07 -4.49 21.49
CA ARG A 144 0.91 -5.65 21.13
C ARG A 144 0.27 -6.59 20.11
N TRP A 145 -1.05 -6.64 20.05
CA TRP A 145 -1.80 -7.50 19.12
C TRP A 145 -1.85 -6.97 17.66
N VAL A 146 -1.49 -5.71 17.43
CA VAL A 146 -1.52 -5.10 16.08
C VAL A 146 -0.51 -5.76 15.13
N ILE A 147 0.68 -6.10 15.62
CA ILE A 147 1.70 -6.75 14.80
C ILE A 147 1.24 -8.16 14.38
N PRO A 148 0.81 -9.05 15.27
CA PRO A 148 0.26 -10.35 14.88
C PRO A 148 -0.92 -10.24 13.91
N MET A 149 -1.84 -9.30 14.16
CA MET A 149 -2.98 -9.07 13.28
C MET A 149 -2.54 -8.70 11.85
N ARG A 150 -1.56 -7.81 11.70
CA ARG A 150 -1.01 -7.45 10.38
C ARG A 150 -0.37 -8.64 9.67
N MET A 151 0.40 -9.44 10.43
CA MET A 151 1.02 -10.66 9.90
C MET A 151 -0.05 -11.63 9.37
N MET A 152 -1.10 -11.88 10.16
CA MET A 152 -2.21 -12.75 9.78
C MET A 152 -2.97 -12.20 8.57
N THR A 153 -3.34 -10.92 8.59
CA THR A 153 -4.10 -10.29 7.51
C THR A 153 -3.31 -10.27 6.20
N ALA A 154 -2.01 -9.93 6.23
CA ALA A 154 -1.17 -9.94 5.05
C ALA A 154 -0.99 -11.36 4.47
N THR A 155 -0.78 -12.34 5.34
CA THR A 155 -0.64 -13.74 4.91
C THR A 155 -1.94 -14.28 4.33
N LEU A 156 -3.07 -14.01 5.01
CA LEU A 156 -4.38 -14.43 4.53
C LEU A 156 -4.71 -13.77 3.17
N LEU A 157 -4.47 -12.47 3.04
CA LEU A 157 -4.68 -11.76 1.79
C LEU A 157 -3.84 -12.35 0.66
N LEU A 158 -2.55 -12.60 0.89
CA LEU A 158 -1.67 -13.22 -0.10
C LEU A 158 -2.18 -14.62 -0.51
N LEU A 159 -2.57 -15.44 0.46
CA LEU A 159 -3.10 -16.78 0.20
C LEU A 159 -4.40 -16.73 -0.61
N VAL A 160 -5.33 -15.83 -0.24
CA VAL A 160 -6.60 -15.65 -0.95
C VAL A 160 -6.38 -15.19 -2.38
N ILE A 161 -5.55 -14.16 -2.59
CA ILE A 161 -5.27 -13.64 -3.94
C ILE A 161 -4.65 -14.73 -4.82
N THR A 162 -3.64 -15.42 -4.32
CA THR A 162 -2.92 -16.42 -5.13
C THR A 162 -3.73 -17.71 -5.33
N ALA A 163 -4.53 -18.14 -4.34
CA ALA A 163 -5.42 -19.30 -4.49
C ALA A 163 -6.59 -19.05 -5.43
N SER A 164 -7.11 -17.81 -5.47
CA SER A 164 -8.23 -17.43 -6.33
C SER A 164 -7.80 -16.78 -7.66
N ALA A 165 -6.49 -16.69 -7.94
CA ALA A 165 -5.96 -15.98 -9.09
C ALA A 165 -6.52 -16.47 -10.43
N THR A 166 -6.66 -17.80 -10.59
CA THR A 166 -7.25 -18.40 -11.80
C THR A 166 -8.73 -18.04 -12.00
N MET A 167 -9.48 -17.87 -10.91
CA MET A 167 -10.90 -17.51 -10.94
C MET A 167 -11.10 -16.00 -11.13
N LEU A 168 -10.29 -15.19 -10.46
CA LEU A 168 -10.38 -13.73 -10.48
C LEU A 168 -9.77 -13.14 -11.76
N GLY A 169 -8.86 -13.85 -12.40
CA GLY A 169 -8.06 -13.35 -13.51
C GLY A 169 -6.96 -12.36 -13.09
N PRO A 170 -6.07 -11.98 -14.02
CA PRO A 170 -4.88 -11.19 -13.69
C PRO A 170 -5.23 -9.78 -13.20
N VAL A 171 -6.18 -9.09 -13.83
CA VAL A 171 -6.50 -7.69 -13.51
C VAL A 171 -7.01 -7.55 -12.07
N VAL A 172 -7.98 -8.40 -11.66
CA VAL A 172 -8.56 -8.34 -10.31
C VAL A 172 -7.53 -8.79 -9.26
N SER A 173 -6.76 -9.84 -9.55
CA SER A 173 -5.68 -10.28 -8.66
C SER A 173 -4.63 -9.18 -8.46
N GLY A 174 -4.27 -8.48 -9.54
CA GLY A 174 -3.38 -7.32 -9.49
C GLY A 174 -3.95 -6.19 -8.65
N MET A 175 -5.24 -5.85 -8.81
CA MET A 175 -5.90 -4.77 -8.08
C MET A 175 -5.90 -4.97 -6.56
N LEU A 176 -5.93 -6.21 -6.10
CA LEU A 176 -5.86 -6.54 -4.68
C LEU A 176 -4.42 -6.49 -4.12
N ALA A 177 -3.40 -6.53 -4.98
CA ALA A 177 -2.00 -6.55 -4.54
C ALA A 177 -1.56 -5.31 -3.74
N PRO A 178 -1.96 -4.06 -4.07
CA PRO A 178 -1.56 -2.86 -3.32
C PRO A 178 -2.43 -2.59 -2.08
N VAL A 179 -3.34 -3.49 -1.68
CA VAL A 179 -4.16 -3.29 -0.47
C VAL A 179 -3.26 -2.97 0.74
N PRO A 180 -3.52 -1.86 1.45
CA PRO A 180 -2.58 -1.31 2.42
C PRO A 180 -2.72 -1.99 3.79
N VAL A 181 -2.34 -3.28 3.88
CA VAL A 181 -2.42 -4.08 5.11
C VAL A 181 -1.63 -3.46 6.27
N ILE A 182 -0.57 -2.71 5.98
CA ILE A 182 0.24 -2.03 6.99
C ILE A 182 -0.32 -0.64 7.29
N ALA A 183 -0.58 0.15 6.25
CA ALA A 183 -1.00 1.54 6.39
C ALA A 183 -2.39 1.69 7.01
N TRP A 184 -3.31 0.80 6.68
CA TRP A 184 -4.70 0.90 7.13
C TRP A 184 -4.85 0.79 8.66
N PRO A 185 -4.39 -0.27 9.34
CA PRO A 185 -4.42 -0.32 10.79
C PRO A 185 -3.65 0.84 11.43
N LEU A 186 -2.50 1.23 10.85
CA LEU A 186 -1.71 2.35 11.35
C LEU A 186 -2.50 3.66 11.31
N ALA A 187 -3.21 3.94 10.21
CA ALA A 187 -4.05 5.13 10.07
C ALA A 187 -5.22 5.14 11.06
N VAL A 188 -5.91 4.01 11.22
CA VAL A 188 -7.02 3.89 12.19
C VAL A 188 -6.53 4.11 13.62
N PHE A 189 -5.42 3.49 14.02
CA PHE A 189 -4.85 3.67 15.36
C PHE A 189 -4.34 5.09 15.59
N ALA A 190 -3.67 5.67 14.62
CA ALA A 190 -3.23 7.06 14.70
C ALA A 190 -4.42 8.02 14.89
N HIS A 191 -5.53 7.77 14.18
CA HIS A 191 -6.75 8.55 14.34
C HIS A 191 -7.35 8.41 15.74
N VAL A 192 -7.48 7.17 16.26
CA VAL A 192 -8.09 6.91 17.58
C VAL A 192 -7.25 7.48 18.72
N GLN A 193 -5.93 7.41 18.64
CA GLN A 193 -5.03 7.77 19.74
C GLN A 193 -4.46 9.18 19.63
N GLY A 194 -4.15 9.64 18.43
CA GLY A 194 -3.50 10.93 18.17
C GLY A 194 -4.38 11.93 17.43
N GLY A 195 -5.61 11.52 17.10
CA GLY A 195 -6.56 12.36 16.40
C GLY A 195 -6.18 12.64 14.94
N ARG A 196 -6.78 13.69 14.41
CA ARG A 196 -6.71 14.05 13.00
C ARG A 196 -5.29 14.39 12.50
N HIS A 197 -4.48 14.99 13.36
CA HIS A 197 -3.11 15.38 13.01
C HIS A 197 -2.24 14.14 12.70
N GLU A 198 -2.28 13.14 13.58
CA GLU A 198 -1.52 11.90 13.40
C GLU A 198 -2.06 11.08 12.22
N LEU A 199 -3.38 11.05 12.02
CA LEU A 199 -4.00 10.47 10.84
C LEU A 199 -3.46 11.13 9.56
N GLY A 200 -3.43 12.47 9.52
CA GLY A 200 -2.91 13.22 8.38
C GLY A 200 -1.46 12.90 8.06
N ALA A 201 -0.61 12.77 9.08
CA ALA A 201 0.80 12.41 8.91
C ALA A 201 0.97 11.01 8.28
N ILE A 202 0.18 10.02 8.73
CA ILE A 202 0.20 8.65 8.19
C ILE A 202 -0.31 8.62 6.74
N VAL A 203 -1.45 9.25 6.47
CA VAL A 203 -2.05 9.30 5.13
C VAL A 203 -1.11 10.01 4.14
N ARG A 204 -0.48 11.11 4.57
CA ARG A 204 0.54 11.82 3.77
C ARG A 204 1.76 10.94 3.48
N GLY A 205 2.30 10.26 4.50
CA GLY A 205 3.43 9.33 4.33
C GLY A 205 3.11 8.20 3.36
N ASN A 206 1.92 7.60 3.48
CA ASN A 206 1.44 6.57 2.56
C ASN A 206 1.28 7.11 1.12
N ALA A 207 0.77 8.33 0.95
CA ALA A 207 0.62 8.95 -0.36
C ALA A 207 1.98 9.20 -1.04
N ILE A 208 2.98 9.68 -0.30
CA ILE A 208 4.35 9.84 -0.83
C ILE A 208 4.92 8.47 -1.23
N GLY A 209 4.73 7.44 -0.42
CA GLY A 209 5.14 6.07 -0.73
C GLY A 209 4.46 5.50 -1.97
N ALA A 210 3.21 5.86 -2.23
CA ALA A 210 2.45 5.39 -3.39
C ALA A 210 3.10 5.79 -4.74
N VAL A 211 3.84 6.90 -4.79
CA VAL A 211 4.61 7.27 -5.99
C VAL A 211 5.71 6.23 -6.26
N GLY A 212 6.38 5.77 -5.20
CA GLY A 212 7.33 4.65 -5.31
C GLY A 212 6.66 3.36 -5.76
N VAL A 213 5.44 3.07 -5.28
CA VAL A 213 4.65 1.90 -5.73
C VAL A 213 4.30 1.99 -7.21
N VAL A 214 3.93 3.18 -7.70
CA VAL A 214 3.72 3.40 -9.15
C VAL A 214 5.01 3.11 -9.92
N GLY A 215 6.15 3.65 -9.47
CA GLY A 215 7.47 3.36 -10.06
C GLY A 215 7.79 1.86 -10.07
N PHE A 216 7.50 1.14 -8.98
CA PHE A 216 7.63 -0.31 -8.88
C PHE A 216 6.86 -1.04 -9.98
N TYR A 217 5.56 -0.73 -10.14
CA TYR A 217 4.73 -1.42 -11.13
C TYR A 217 5.13 -1.07 -12.57
N LEU A 218 5.51 0.17 -12.85
CA LEU A 218 5.99 0.56 -14.19
C LEU A 218 7.31 -0.13 -14.55
N ALA A 219 8.25 -0.20 -13.61
CA ALA A 219 9.49 -0.95 -13.78
C ALA A 219 9.21 -2.44 -14.00
N LEU A 220 8.32 -3.02 -13.19
CA LEU A 220 7.95 -4.42 -13.31
C LEU A 220 7.30 -4.74 -14.67
N GLN A 221 6.41 -3.86 -15.16
CA GLN A 221 5.78 -4.02 -16.46
C GLN A 221 6.79 -4.08 -17.62
N SER A 222 7.87 -3.31 -17.53
CA SER A 222 8.88 -3.25 -18.59
C SER A 222 9.93 -4.36 -18.50
N THR A 223 10.18 -4.91 -17.32
CA THR A 223 11.33 -5.82 -17.10
C THR A 223 10.93 -7.28 -16.86
N LEU A 224 9.71 -7.54 -16.36
CA LEU A 224 9.30 -8.86 -15.87
C LEU A 224 9.47 -9.98 -16.91
N LEU A 225 9.04 -9.73 -18.14
CA LEU A 225 9.11 -10.72 -19.24
C LEU A 225 10.53 -10.88 -19.83
N GLN A 226 11.43 -9.92 -19.55
CA GLN A 226 12.79 -9.93 -20.11
C GLN A 226 13.80 -10.52 -19.14
N TRP A 227 13.68 -10.20 -17.84
CA TRP A 227 14.68 -10.53 -16.83
C TRP A 227 14.19 -11.54 -15.78
N GLY A 228 12.94 -11.97 -15.90
CA GLY A 228 12.32 -12.91 -14.96
C GLY A 228 11.88 -12.24 -13.65
N ALA A 229 11.09 -12.99 -12.88
CA ALA A 229 10.40 -12.45 -11.71
C ALA A 229 11.34 -11.94 -10.62
N VAL A 230 12.35 -12.73 -10.24
CA VAL A 230 13.19 -12.39 -9.07
C VAL A 230 14.00 -11.11 -9.31
N LEU A 231 14.68 -11.01 -10.45
CA LEU A 231 15.52 -9.86 -10.77
C LEU A 231 14.68 -8.60 -10.96
N SER A 232 13.59 -8.70 -11.72
CA SER A 232 12.69 -7.57 -11.99
C SER A 232 12.05 -7.02 -10.72
N ILE A 233 11.54 -7.88 -9.84
CA ILE A 233 10.93 -7.47 -8.58
C ILE A 233 11.97 -6.83 -7.66
N SER A 234 13.18 -7.41 -7.56
CA SER A 234 14.24 -6.86 -6.72
C SER A 234 14.64 -5.45 -7.15
N LEU A 235 14.86 -5.24 -8.45
CA LEU A 235 15.18 -3.93 -9.02
C LEU A 235 14.02 -2.93 -8.89
N ALA A 236 12.79 -3.37 -9.12
CA ALA A 236 11.60 -2.53 -8.97
C ALA A 236 11.39 -2.08 -7.51
N VAL A 237 11.64 -2.96 -6.53
CA VAL A 237 11.61 -2.61 -5.10
C VAL A 237 12.71 -1.59 -4.78
N LEU A 238 13.93 -1.80 -5.26
CA LEU A 238 15.04 -0.86 -5.06
C LEU A 238 14.68 0.52 -5.62
N LEU A 239 14.16 0.58 -6.85
CA LEU A 239 13.70 1.82 -7.47
C LEU A 239 12.62 2.51 -6.61
N ALA A 240 11.62 1.75 -6.15
CA ALA A 240 10.55 2.29 -5.31
C ALA A 240 11.08 2.89 -4.01
N VAL A 241 12.03 2.22 -3.35
CA VAL A 241 12.68 2.72 -2.12
C VAL A 241 13.41 4.03 -2.40
N VAL A 242 14.21 4.08 -3.47
CA VAL A 242 14.97 5.29 -3.85
C VAL A 242 14.03 6.45 -4.16
N VAL A 243 13.02 6.23 -4.99
CA VAL A 243 12.03 7.26 -5.35
C VAL A 243 11.29 7.76 -4.11
N THR A 244 10.80 6.87 -3.27
CA THR A 244 10.11 7.24 -2.04
C THR A 244 11.00 8.06 -1.11
N PHE A 245 12.28 7.68 -0.96
CA PHE A 245 13.21 8.38 -0.09
C PHE A 245 13.57 9.78 -0.60
N ILE A 246 13.78 9.93 -1.91
CA ILE A 246 14.03 11.24 -2.55
C ILE A 246 12.82 12.15 -2.36
N LEU A 247 11.62 11.67 -2.67
CA LEU A 247 10.38 12.46 -2.52
C LEU A 247 10.11 12.82 -1.05
N ALA A 248 10.37 11.90 -0.12
CA ALA A 248 10.23 12.18 1.30
C ALA A 248 11.13 13.34 1.75
N LYS A 249 12.39 13.37 1.27
CA LYS A 249 13.31 14.49 1.55
C LYS A 249 12.88 15.81 0.93
N LEU A 250 12.35 15.77 -0.30
CA LEU A 250 11.93 16.98 -1.01
C LEU A 250 10.64 17.59 -0.44
N LEU A 251 9.74 16.75 0.07
CA LEU A 251 8.42 17.15 0.59
C LEU A 251 8.37 17.31 2.11
N GLN A 252 9.50 17.10 2.83
CA GLN A 252 9.60 17.46 4.24
C GLN A 252 9.57 18.99 4.35
N PRO A 253 8.63 19.55 5.14
CA PRO A 253 8.67 20.99 5.44
C PRO A 253 9.97 21.28 6.21
N ARG A 254 10.73 22.26 5.74
CA ARG A 254 11.88 22.85 6.42
C ARG A 254 11.41 23.61 7.66
#